data_2e251d8d9e33ffdf3e43fa10ab97d691
#
_entry.id   2e251d8d9e33ffdf3e43fa10ab97d691
#
_cell.length_a   1.000
_cell.length_b   1.000
_cell.length_c   1.000
_cell.angle_alpha   90.00
_cell.angle_beta   90.00
_cell.angle_gamma   90.00
#
_symmetry.space_group_name_H-M   'P 1'
#
loop_
_entity.id
_entity.type
_entity.pdbx_description
1 polymer ?
#
loop_
_entity_poly.entity_id
_entity_poly.type
_entity_poly.pdbx_seq_one_letter_code
_entity_poly.pdbx_strand_id
1 'polypeptide(L)'
;VLIALHACDTATDDAIYKGIKYNAELIVVAPCCHKQVRRELERVKASNELDFMTQYGIFLERHAEMLTDSIRALILEYFGYQTKVMQFISDAHTPKNVMIVGVKKSINLDKQKEIKNRLNEIKNYFGLDYHHLERISHL
;
A
#
# COMPACT_ATOMS: atom_id res chain seq x y z
N VAL A 1 16.84 -10.77 -2.28
CA VAL A 1 16.38 -9.77 -1.30
C VAL A 1 16.24 -8.42 -1.97
N LEU A 2 15.12 -7.75 -1.75
CA LEU A 2 14.93 -6.35 -2.15
C LEU A 2 14.68 -5.51 -0.90
N ILE A 3 15.43 -4.43 -0.76
CA ILE A 3 15.29 -3.47 0.34
C ILE A 3 15.18 -2.07 -0.26
N ALA A 4 14.12 -1.34 0.09
CA ALA A 4 13.92 0.05 -0.30
C ALA A 4 13.49 0.88 0.92
N LEU A 5 14.39 1.71 1.41
CA LEU A 5 14.15 2.60 2.54
C LEU A 5 14.00 4.03 2.02
N HIS A 6 12.96 4.72 2.51
CA HIS A 6 12.66 6.11 2.13
C HIS A 6 12.45 6.35 0.63
N ALA A 7 11.94 5.35 -0.10
CA ALA A 7 11.47 5.53 -1.45
C ALA A 7 10.16 6.33 -1.42
N CYS A 8 10.15 7.49 -2.06
CA CYS A 8 8.98 8.38 -2.03
C CYS A 8 7.87 7.90 -2.94
N ASP A 9 6.65 7.94 -2.43
CA ASP A 9 5.40 7.76 -3.18
C ASP A 9 5.42 6.48 -4.06
N THR A 10 5.22 6.63 -5.35
CA THR A 10 5.19 5.53 -6.32
C THR A 10 6.54 4.81 -6.49
N ALA A 11 7.67 5.41 -6.09
CA ALA A 11 8.96 4.74 -6.10
C ALA A 11 9.00 3.52 -5.15
N THR A 12 8.23 3.56 -4.06
CA THR A 12 8.03 2.39 -3.21
C THR A 12 7.33 1.26 -3.97
N ASP A 13 6.30 1.61 -4.77
CA ASP A 13 5.55 0.64 -5.57
C ASP A 13 6.43 0.03 -6.66
N ASP A 14 7.25 0.85 -7.32
CA ASP A 14 8.22 0.39 -8.33
C ASP A 14 9.23 -0.60 -7.72
N ALA A 15 9.68 -0.33 -6.50
CA ALA A 15 10.59 -1.23 -5.77
C ALA A 15 9.90 -2.56 -5.44
N ILE A 16 8.67 -2.53 -4.91
CA ILE A 16 7.88 -3.73 -4.63
C ILE A 16 7.67 -4.55 -5.91
N TYR A 17 7.27 -3.89 -7.00
CA TYR A 17 7.07 -4.55 -8.29
C TYR A 17 8.35 -5.23 -8.80
N LYS A 18 9.50 -4.57 -8.70
CA LYS A 18 10.80 -5.17 -9.04
C LYS A 18 11.08 -6.41 -8.19
N GLY A 19 10.81 -6.35 -6.89
CA GLY A 19 10.96 -7.51 -6.00
C GLY A 19 10.09 -8.69 -6.44
N ILE A 20 8.83 -8.42 -6.78
CA ILE A 20 7.90 -9.44 -7.30
C ILE A 20 8.39 -10.00 -8.63
N LYS A 21 8.73 -9.13 -9.58
CA LYS A 21 9.16 -9.49 -10.93
C LYS A 21 10.41 -10.38 -10.93
N TYR A 22 11.36 -10.10 -10.05
CA TYR A 22 12.61 -10.86 -9.93
C TYR A 22 12.56 -11.97 -8.88
N ASN A 23 11.36 -12.30 -8.39
CA ASN A 23 11.17 -13.39 -7.43
C ASN A 23 12.00 -13.25 -6.16
N ALA A 24 12.14 -12.05 -5.63
CA ALA A 24 12.85 -11.83 -4.39
C ALA A 24 12.23 -12.67 -3.25
N GLU A 25 13.04 -13.38 -2.49
CA GLU A 25 12.57 -14.17 -1.34
C GLU A 25 12.11 -13.30 -0.18
N LEU A 26 12.70 -12.10 -0.08
CA LEU A 26 12.39 -11.11 0.93
C LEU A 26 12.28 -9.73 0.30
N ILE A 27 11.19 -9.04 0.57
CA ILE A 27 10.96 -7.65 0.19
C ILE A 27 10.75 -6.83 1.47
N VAL A 28 11.55 -5.78 1.65
CA VAL A 28 11.46 -4.87 2.80
C VAL A 28 11.37 -3.45 2.27
N VAL A 29 10.30 -2.75 2.57
CA VAL A 29 10.13 -1.34 2.19
C VAL A 29 9.71 -0.50 3.40
N ALA A 30 10.26 0.71 3.48
CA ALA A 30 9.85 1.71 4.45
C ALA A 30 9.36 2.96 3.69
N PRO A 31 8.04 3.04 3.41
CA PRO A 31 7.46 4.15 2.67
C PRO A 31 7.50 5.44 3.50
N CYS A 32 7.65 6.58 2.81
CA CYS A 32 7.66 7.88 3.48
C CYS A 32 6.59 8.86 2.96
N CYS A 33 6.10 8.69 1.75
CA CYS A 33 5.12 9.56 1.12
C CYS A 33 3.99 8.73 0.48
N HIS A 34 2.80 9.33 0.39
CA HIS A 34 1.59 8.66 -0.10
C HIS A 34 0.77 9.61 -0.99
N LYS A 35 1.46 10.36 -1.84
CA LYS A 35 0.88 11.46 -2.64
C LYS A 35 -0.14 11.00 -3.67
N GLN A 36 0.09 9.84 -4.29
CA GLN A 36 -0.80 9.34 -5.33
C GLN A 36 -2.21 9.09 -4.76
N VAL A 37 -2.31 8.32 -3.70
CA VAL A 37 -3.61 8.01 -3.06
C VAL A 37 -4.20 9.25 -2.40
N ARG A 38 -3.38 10.10 -1.77
CA ARG A 38 -3.85 11.36 -1.20
C ARG A 38 -4.54 12.25 -2.23
N ARG A 39 -3.94 12.41 -3.42
CA ARG A 39 -4.54 13.20 -4.53
C ARG A 39 -5.86 12.60 -5.00
N GLU A 40 -5.96 11.28 -5.08
CA GLU A 40 -7.21 10.60 -5.42
C GLU A 40 -8.30 10.90 -4.37
N LEU A 41 -7.99 10.80 -3.09
CA LEU A 41 -8.92 11.09 -2.00
C LEU A 41 -9.35 12.56 -1.97
N GLU A 42 -8.43 13.49 -2.22
CA GLU A 42 -8.74 14.93 -2.32
C GLU A 42 -9.67 15.24 -3.50
N ARG A 43 -9.45 14.61 -4.65
CA ARG A 43 -10.24 14.82 -5.87
C ARG A 43 -11.69 14.39 -5.70
N VAL A 44 -11.90 13.24 -5.07
CA VAL A 44 -13.24 12.65 -4.93
C VAL A 44 -14.06 13.38 -3.86
N LYS A 45 -13.41 14.13 -2.95
CA LYS A 45 -14.06 14.76 -1.77
C LYS A 45 -15.07 13.79 -1.21
N ALA A 46 -14.56 12.74 -0.58
CA ALA A 46 -15.28 11.54 -0.25
C ALA A 46 -16.71 11.83 0.21
N SER A 47 -17.66 11.47 -0.61
CA SER A 47 -19.10 11.43 -0.26
C SER A 47 -19.42 10.21 0.61
N ASN A 48 -18.42 9.68 1.30
CA ASN A 48 -18.61 8.55 2.21
C ASN A 48 -18.65 9.02 3.66
N GLU A 49 -19.02 8.12 4.54
CA GLU A 49 -19.17 8.37 5.98
C GLU A 49 -17.89 8.83 6.69
N LEU A 50 -16.74 8.82 5.99
CA LEU A 50 -15.43 9.23 6.51
C LEU A 50 -15.11 10.72 6.26
N ASP A 51 -15.99 11.46 5.62
CA ASP A 51 -15.77 12.88 5.28
C ASP A 51 -15.52 13.74 6.52
N PHE A 52 -16.19 13.42 7.63
CA PHE A 52 -16.00 14.12 8.91
C PHE A 52 -14.54 14.07 9.39
N MET A 53 -13.80 13.04 9.05
CA MET A 53 -12.40 12.86 9.39
C MET A 53 -11.46 13.42 8.32
N THR A 54 -11.72 13.11 7.06
CA THR A 54 -10.84 13.48 5.94
C THR A 54 -10.90 14.97 5.57
N GLN A 55 -11.85 15.72 6.09
CA GLN A 55 -11.88 17.18 5.99
C GLN A 55 -10.65 17.87 6.62
N TYR A 56 -9.99 17.21 7.58
CA TYR A 56 -8.78 17.72 8.20
C TYR A 56 -7.54 17.19 7.48
N GLY A 57 -6.70 18.10 6.98
CA GLY A 57 -5.55 17.75 6.15
C GLY A 57 -4.57 16.76 6.79
N ILE A 58 -4.34 16.87 8.11
CA ILE A 58 -3.48 15.93 8.83
C ILE A 58 -4.10 14.52 8.90
N PHE A 59 -5.41 14.42 9.07
CA PHE A 59 -6.08 13.12 9.11
C PHE A 59 -6.21 12.52 7.72
N LEU A 60 -6.44 13.35 6.71
CA LEU A 60 -6.40 12.92 5.31
C LEU A 60 -5.04 12.32 4.95
N GLU A 61 -3.93 12.93 5.37
CA GLU A 61 -2.57 12.40 5.17
C GLU A 61 -2.39 11.04 5.82
N ARG A 62 -2.75 10.90 7.09
CA ARG A 62 -2.67 9.63 7.82
C ARG A 62 -3.56 8.56 7.21
N HIS A 63 -4.74 8.94 6.78
CA HIS A 63 -5.66 8.04 6.09
C HIS A 63 -5.08 7.53 4.78
N ALA A 64 -4.50 8.41 3.97
CA ALA A 64 -3.82 8.04 2.74
C ALA A 64 -2.63 7.10 2.98
N GLU A 65 -1.85 7.31 4.04
CA GLU A 65 -0.77 6.42 4.46
C GLU A 65 -1.27 5.02 4.77
N MET A 66 -2.24 4.92 5.67
CA MET A 66 -2.81 3.63 6.09
C MET A 66 -3.42 2.88 4.90
N LEU A 67 -4.18 3.57 4.06
CA LEU A 67 -4.82 2.98 2.89
C LEU A 67 -3.79 2.48 1.88
N THR A 68 -2.80 3.30 1.53
CA THR A 68 -1.76 2.95 0.58
C THR A 68 -0.96 1.73 1.04
N ASP A 69 -0.50 1.73 2.28
CA ASP A 69 0.34 0.65 2.81
C ASP A 69 -0.46 -0.66 3.00
N SER A 70 -1.74 -0.56 3.34
CA SER A 70 -2.63 -1.72 3.38
C SER A 70 -2.85 -2.33 1.98
N ILE A 71 -3.03 -1.51 0.95
CA ILE A 71 -3.13 -1.98 -0.44
C ILE A 71 -1.81 -2.64 -0.88
N ARG A 72 -0.66 -2.07 -0.56
CA ARG A 72 0.66 -2.66 -0.84
C ARG A 72 0.81 -4.05 -0.22
N ALA A 73 0.40 -4.19 1.05
CA ALA A 73 0.43 -5.48 1.75
C ALA A 73 -0.48 -6.52 1.06
N LEU A 74 -1.71 -6.14 0.69
CA LEU A 74 -2.63 -7.02 -0.04
C LEU A 74 -2.07 -7.46 -1.39
N ILE A 75 -1.45 -6.55 -2.14
CA ILE A 75 -0.86 -6.88 -3.44
C ILE A 75 0.32 -7.85 -3.27
N LEU A 76 1.16 -7.67 -2.27
CA LEU A 76 2.21 -8.62 -1.94
C LEU A 76 1.63 -10.01 -1.64
N GLU A 77 0.54 -10.09 -0.87
CA GLU A 77 -0.13 -11.36 -0.60
C GLU A 77 -0.71 -12.00 -1.86
N TYR A 78 -1.25 -11.20 -2.79
CA TYR A 78 -1.70 -11.69 -4.08
C TYR A 78 -0.59 -12.42 -4.85
N PHE A 79 0.64 -11.90 -4.79
CA PHE A 79 1.81 -12.50 -5.43
C PHE A 79 2.51 -13.58 -4.59
N GLY A 80 1.88 -14.06 -3.53
CA GLY A 80 2.34 -15.21 -2.75
C GLY A 80 3.33 -14.87 -1.64
N TYR A 81 3.37 -13.62 -1.18
CA TYR A 81 4.17 -13.21 -0.04
C TYR A 81 3.34 -13.27 1.25
N GLN A 82 3.95 -13.76 2.31
CA GLN A 82 3.43 -13.55 3.66
C GLN A 82 3.88 -12.17 4.12
N THR A 83 2.92 -11.28 4.39
CA THR A 83 3.20 -9.88 4.70
C THR A 83 3.11 -9.58 6.18
N LYS A 84 3.93 -8.64 6.62
CA LYS A 84 3.88 -8.04 7.94
C LYS A 84 4.08 -6.54 7.81
N VAL A 85 3.21 -5.77 8.46
CA VAL A 85 3.34 -4.32 8.59
C VAL A 85 3.70 -4.03 10.03
N MET A 86 4.79 -3.31 10.24
CA MET A 86 5.31 -3.04 11.58
C MET A 86 5.94 -1.67 11.69
N GLN A 87 6.06 -1.20 12.90
CA GLN A 87 6.85 -0.04 13.26
C GLN A 87 8.32 -0.47 13.48
N PHE A 88 9.28 0.22 12.87
CA PHE A 88 10.70 -0.17 12.96
C PHE A 88 11.53 0.74 13.87
N ILE A 89 11.04 1.96 14.18
CA ILE A 89 11.61 2.89 15.15
C ILE A 89 10.50 3.55 15.96
N SER A 90 10.86 4.14 17.10
CA SER A 90 9.91 4.82 17.97
C SER A 90 9.32 6.08 17.31
N ASP A 91 8.06 6.36 17.55
CA ASP A 91 7.37 7.61 17.15
C ASP A 91 8.05 8.87 17.69
N ALA A 92 8.83 8.75 18.77
CA ALA A 92 9.60 9.85 19.33
C ALA A 92 10.64 10.41 18.34
N HIS A 93 11.05 9.64 17.34
CA HIS A 93 12.06 10.05 16.35
C HIS A 93 11.45 10.51 15.03
N THR A 94 10.39 9.85 14.56
CA THR A 94 9.68 10.21 13.33
C THR A 94 8.33 9.52 13.25
N PRO A 95 7.29 10.21 12.76
CA PRO A 95 5.98 9.59 12.47
C PRO A 95 6.03 8.68 11.23
N LYS A 96 7.06 8.79 10.39
CA LYS A 96 7.26 7.96 9.17
C LYS A 96 8.12 6.74 9.49
N ASN A 97 7.56 5.81 10.24
CA ASN A 97 8.26 4.66 10.81
C ASN A 97 7.63 3.30 10.48
N VAL A 98 6.76 3.27 9.48
CA VAL A 98 6.12 2.04 9.02
C VAL A 98 7.06 1.27 8.08
N MET A 99 7.14 -0.04 8.29
CA MET A 99 7.86 -0.97 7.43
C MET A 99 6.91 -2.09 6.97
N ILE A 100 6.95 -2.38 5.68
CA ILE A 100 6.23 -3.51 5.08
C ILE A 100 7.27 -4.58 4.72
N VAL A 101 7.05 -5.78 5.23
CA VAL A 101 7.92 -6.93 4.98
C VAL A 101 7.10 -8.02 4.30
N GLY A 102 7.59 -8.50 3.16
CA GLY A 102 7.04 -9.64 2.44
C GLY A 102 8.04 -10.79 2.37
N VAL A 103 7.68 -11.95 2.90
CA VAL A 103 8.47 -13.18 2.78
C VAL A 103 7.79 -14.09 1.77
N LYS A 104 8.52 -14.47 0.72
CA LYS A 104 7.97 -15.29 -0.35
C LYS A 104 7.52 -16.66 0.18
N LYS A 105 6.31 -17.02 -0.17
CA LYS A 105 5.68 -18.32 0.06
C LYS A 105 5.18 -18.88 -1.27
N SER A 106 4.05 -19.54 -1.27
CA SER A 106 3.38 -20.07 -2.45
C SER A 106 2.18 -19.20 -2.84
N ILE A 107 1.90 -19.15 -4.15
CA ILE A 107 0.69 -18.55 -4.68
C ILE A 107 -0.49 -19.48 -4.38
N ASN A 108 -1.59 -18.89 -3.90
CA ASN A 108 -2.86 -19.57 -3.72
C ASN A 108 -3.91 -18.89 -4.61
N LEU A 109 -4.47 -19.65 -5.56
CA LEU A 109 -5.40 -19.11 -6.57
C LEU A 109 -6.71 -18.60 -5.97
N ASP A 110 -7.22 -19.25 -4.94
CA ASP A 110 -8.45 -18.82 -4.27
C ASP A 110 -8.22 -17.50 -3.51
N LYS A 111 -7.09 -17.40 -2.84
CA LYS A 111 -6.66 -16.16 -2.17
C LYS A 111 -6.43 -15.02 -3.18
N GLN A 112 -5.90 -15.32 -4.36
CA GLN A 112 -5.76 -14.31 -5.42
C GLN A 112 -7.09 -13.73 -5.87
N LYS A 113 -8.11 -14.58 -6.06
CA LYS A 113 -9.46 -14.12 -6.41
C LYS A 113 -10.08 -13.26 -5.32
N GLU A 114 -9.94 -13.71 -4.07
CA GLU A 114 -10.42 -12.97 -2.89
C GLU A 114 -9.79 -11.59 -2.82
N ILE A 115 -8.47 -11.51 -2.94
CA ILE A 115 -7.72 -10.24 -2.87
C ILE A 115 -8.11 -9.33 -4.02
N LYS A 116 -8.26 -9.85 -5.23
CA LYS A 116 -8.68 -9.04 -6.41
C LYS A 116 -10.06 -8.41 -6.18
N ASN A 117 -11.01 -9.18 -5.68
CA ASN A 117 -12.33 -8.68 -5.33
C ASN A 117 -12.24 -7.62 -4.22
N ARG A 118 -11.43 -7.89 -3.19
CA ARG A 118 -11.20 -6.96 -2.08
C ARG A 118 -10.61 -5.64 -2.53
N LEU A 119 -9.64 -5.65 -3.44
CA LEU A 119 -9.06 -4.43 -4.02
C LEU A 119 -10.11 -3.59 -4.76
N ASN A 120 -11.00 -4.23 -5.52
CA ASN A 120 -12.09 -3.52 -6.18
C ASN A 120 -13.09 -2.91 -5.18
N GLU A 121 -13.45 -3.64 -4.14
CA GLU A 121 -14.29 -3.12 -3.06
C GLU A 121 -13.66 -1.91 -2.37
N ILE A 122 -12.37 -1.97 -2.06
CA ILE A 122 -11.60 -0.88 -1.45
C ILE A 122 -11.61 0.34 -2.37
N LYS A 123 -11.29 0.17 -3.65
CA LYS A 123 -11.31 1.28 -4.61
C LYS A 123 -12.69 1.94 -4.69
N ASN A 124 -13.73 1.16 -4.77
CA ASN A 124 -15.10 1.67 -4.83
C ASN A 124 -15.48 2.41 -3.54
N TYR A 125 -15.17 1.85 -2.39
CA TYR A 125 -15.52 2.44 -1.10
C TYR A 125 -14.80 3.78 -0.86
N PHE A 126 -13.49 3.85 -1.15
CA PHE A 126 -12.69 5.06 -0.94
C PHE A 126 -12.67 6.01 -2.14
N GLY A 127 -13.29 5.66 -3.25
CA GLY A 127 -13.35 6.48 -4.45
C GLY A 127 -12.00 6.56 -5.19
N LEU A 128 -11.20 5.51 -5.13
CA LEU A 128 -9.93 5.43 -5.86
C LEU A 128 -10.16 4.92 -7.28
N ASP A 129 -9.62 5.61 -8.28
CA ASP A 129 -9.62 5.12 -9.66
C ASP A 129 -8.60 3.99 -9.83
N TYR A 130 -7.44 4.10 -9.18
CA TYR A 130 -6.38 3.13 -9.27
C TYR A 130 -5.41 3.24 -8.09
N HIS A 131 -4.58 2.21 -7.94
CA HIS A 131 -3.35 2.26 -7.14
C HIS A 131 -2.16 1.98 -8.05
N HIS A 132 -1.05 2.73 -7.90
CA HIS A 132 0.08 2.62 -8.83
C HIS A 132 0.65 1.20 -8.90
N LEU A 133 0.86 0.54 -7.75
CA LEU A 133 1.36 -0.83 -7.71
C LEU A 133 0.43 -1.81 -8.42
N GLU A 134 -0.89 -1.68 -8.25
CA GLU A 134 -1.88 -2.49 -8.95
C GLU A 134 -1.74 -2.35 -10.47
N ARG A 135 -1.60 -1.09 -10.92
CA ARG A 135 -1.46 -0.77 -12.35
C ARG A 135 -0.20 -1.37 -12.97
N ILE A 136 0.97 -1.19 -12.34
CA ILE A 136 2.24 -1.67 -12.89
C ILE A 136 2.41 -3.18 -12.77
N SER A 137 1.72 -3.81 -11.83
CA SER A 137 1.72 -5.28 -11.67
C SER A 137 0.68 -6.01 -12.54
N HIS A 138 -0.10 -5.26 -13.33
CA HIS A 138 -1.15 -5.78 -14.23
C HIS A 138 -2.23 -6.60 -13.49
N LEU A 139 -2.60 -6.16 -12.33
CA LEU A 139 -3.68 -6.75 -11.53
C LEU A 139 -5.07 -6.46 -12.08
#